data_6d7eb6fe6380134e049224a4e5437783
#
_entry.id   6d7eb6fe6380134e049224a4e5437783
#
_cell.length_a   1.000
_cell.length_b   1.000
_cell.length_c   1.000
_cell.angle_alpha   90.00
_cell.angle_beta   90.00
_cell.angle_gamma   90.00
#
_symmetry.space_group_name_H-M   'P 1'
#
loop_
_entity.id
_entity.type
_entity.pdbx_description
1 polymer ?
#
loop_
_entity_poly.entity_id
_entity_poly.type
_entity_poly.pdbx_seq_one_letter_code
_entity_poly.pdbx_strand_id
1 'polypeptide(L)'
;MELFFFLCELVIYICIIIFDYSWVKYLGIIICFLYALYIRKGYFILLIIVVADYFLLFTHLYVIGIVFFIIVQCLYHRMLSKSLFFYLPLILLFDLSIYSVGLCYALLSGFNIIDAICKKHWLTITLALLAICDIGVLIQFLYKTNIYFIWVFYLPSQIYYIKMVSSNEDEK
;
A
#
# COMPACT_ATOMS: atom_id res chain seq x y z
N MET A 1 -4.78 -2.61 -23.90
CA MET A 1 -4.42 -1.69 -22.80
C MET A 1 -3.86 -2.43 -21.59
N GLU A 2 -4.48 -3.52 -21.14
CA GLU A 2 -4.00 -4.28 -19.98
C GLU A 2 -2.57 -4.82 -20.17
N LEU A 3 -2.28 -5.48 -21.29
CA LEU A 3 -0.94 -5.97 -21.61
C LEU A 3 0.11 -4.84 -21.63
N PHE A 4 -0.25 -3.68 -22.18
CA PHE A 4 0.64 -2.52 -22.22
C PHE A 4 0.95 -2.01 -20.81
N PHE A 5 -0.06 -1.94 -19.93
CA PHE A 5 0.13 -1.58 -18.53
C PHE A 5 1.11 -2.54 -17.84
N PHE A 6 0.89 -3.85 -17.93
CA PHE A 6 1.79 -4.83 -17.30
C PHE A 6 3.21 -4.78 -17.85
N LEU A 7 3.40 -4.52 -19.14
CA LEU A 7 4.74 -4.35 -19.72
C LEU A 7 5.43 -3.10 -19.20
N CYS A 8 4.72 -1.97 -19.08
CA CYS A 8 5.27 -0.74 -18.49
C CYS A 8 5.69 -0.97 -17.04
N GLU A 9 4.82 -1.62 -16.23
CA GLU A 9 5.14 -1.91 -14.84
C GLU A 9 6.31 -2.89 -14.68
N LEU A 10 6.43 -3.88 -15.57
CA LEU A 10 7.57 -4.79 -15.58
C LEU A 10 8.89 -4.05 -15.86
N VAL A 11 8.90 -3.13 -16.81
CA VAL A 11 10.10 -2.32 -17.11
C VAL A 11 10.45 -1.45 -15.90
N ILE A 12 9.47 -0.78 -15.28
CA ILE A 12 9.69 0.04 -14.09
C ILE A 12 10.21 -0.81 -12.93
N TYR A 13 9.63 -1.99 -12.72
CA TYR A 13 10.06 -2.91 -11.68
C TYR A 13 11.54 -3.32 -11.85
N ILE A 14 11.96 -3.63 -13.07
CA ILE A 14 13.37 -3.92 -13.40
C ILE A 14 14.24 -2.68 -13.12
N CYS A 15 13.77 -1.49 -13.52
CA CYS A 15 14.50 -0.25 -13.25
C CYS A 15 14.64 0.05 -11.74
N ILE A 16 13.62 -0.26 -10.92
CA ILE A 16 13.67 -0.10 -9.47
C ILE A 16 14.75 -1.01 -8.88
N ILE A 17 14.82 -2.27 -9.32
CA ILE A 17 15.81 -3.24 -8.81
C ILE A 17 17.24 -2.80 -9.18
N ILE A 18 17.44 -2.23 -10.38
CA ILE A 18 18.78 -1.85 -10.86
C ILE A 18 19.24 -0.51 -10.28
N PHE A 19 18.37 0.50 -10.25
CA PHE A 19 18.78 1.89 -10.01
C PHE A 19 18.36 2.45 -8.64
N ASP A 20 17.37 1.86 -7.97
CA ASP A 20 16.84 2.26 -6.66
C ASP A 20 16.48 3.77 -6.52
N TYR A 21 16.12 4.45 -7.62
CA TYR A 21 15.78 5.88 -7.60
C TYR A 21 14.35 6.11 -7.10
N SER A 22 14.17 7.04 -6.15
CA SER A 22 12.85 7.42 -5.61
C SER A 22 11.85 7.86 -6.69
N TRP A 23 12.31 8.56 -7.73
CA TRP A 23 11.46 8.97 -8.84
C TRP A 23 10.93 7.79 -9.66
N VAL A 24 11.73 6.75 -9.86
CA VAL A 24 11.31 5.53 -10.60
C VAL A 24 10.27 4.78 -9.78
N LYS A 25 10.48 4.67 -8.46
CA LYS A 25 9.52 4.09 -7.51
C LYS A 25 8.18 4.80 -7.56
N TYR A 26 8.21 6.13 -7.48
CA TYR A 26 7.02 6.96 -7.51
C TYR A 26 6.28 6.88 -8.85
N LEU A 27 7.03 6.81 -9.97
CA LEU A 27 6.45 6.66 -11.31
C LEU A 27 5.63 5.37 -11.44
N GLY A 28 6.09 4.24 -10.87
CA GLY A 28 5.32 3.00 -10.85
C GLY A 28 3.95 3.18 -10.20
N ILE A 29 3.89 3.81 -9.02
CA ILE A 29 2.62 4.05 -8.35
C ILE A 29 1.71 5.02 -9.14
N ILE A 30 2.28 6.04 -9.78
CA ILE A 30 1.51 6.95 -10.66
C ILE A 30 0.90 6.16 -11.83
N ILE A 31 1.64 5.27 -12.48
CA ILE A 31 1.12 4.46 -13.59
C ILE A 31 0.02 3.52 -13.10
N CYS A 32 0.19 2.89 -11.93
CA CYS A 32 -0.87 2.13 -11.29
C CYS A 32 -2.15 2.98 -11.10
N PHE A 33 -2.01 4.19 -10.58
CA PHE A 33 -3.13 5.11 -10.40
C PHE A 33 -3.79 5.51 -11.72
N LEU A 34 -3.01 5.88 -12.75
CA LEU A 34 -3.53 6.27 -14.05
C LEU A 34 -4.28 5.13 -14.74
N TYR A 35 -3.77 3.90 -14.61
CA TYR A 35 -4.48 2.73 -15.13
C TYR A 35 -5.78 2.47 -14.38
N ALA A 36 -5.79 2.56 -13.05
CA ALA A 36 -7.01 2.44 -12.24
C ALA A 36 -8.04 3.52 -12.59
N LEU A 37 -7.59 4.75 -12.86
CA LEU A 37 -8.43 5.85 -13.32
C LEU A 37 -9.03 5.55 -14.71
N TYR A 38 -8.23 5.00 -15.62
CA TYR A 38 -8.69 4.59 -16.96
C TYR A 38 -9.79 3.52 -16.88
N ILE A 39 -9.60 2.48 -16.05
CA ILE A 39 -10.61 1.44 -15.85
C ILE A 39 -11.76 1.89 -14.93
N ARG A 40 -11.65 3.07 -14.31
CA ARG A 40 -12.60 3.66 -13.35
C ARG A 40 -12.85 2.81 -12.11
N LYS A 41 -11.87 1.98 -11.69
CA LYS A 41 -12.00 1.05 -10.56
C LYS A 41 -10.81 1.20 -9.61
N GLY A 42 -11.06 1.24 -8.30
CA GLY A 42 -10.02 1.28 -7.27
C GLY A 42 -9.15 2.56 -7.24
N TYR A 43 -9.38 3.52 -8.14
CA TYR A 43 -8.54 4.71 -8.32
C TYR A 43 -8.48 5.60 -7.07
N PHE A 44 -9.53 5.61 -6.25
CA PHE A 44 -9.57 6.44 -5.04
C PHE A 44 -8.54 5.99 -4.00
N ILE A 45 -8.40 4.67 -3.79
CA ILE A 45 -7.39 4.12 -2.88
C ILE A 45 -5.99 4.42 -3.42
N LEU A 46 -5.76 4.21 -4.72
CA LEU A 46 -4.47 4.49 -5.34
C LEU A 46 -4.11 5.97 -5.35
N LEU A 47 -5.10 6.87 -5.46
CA LEU A 47 -4.86 8.30 -5.29
C LEU A 47 -4.29 8.62 -3.91
N ILE A 48 -4.88 8.04 -2.86
CA ILE A 48 -4.39 8.23 -1.48
C ILE A 48 -2.99 7.64 -1.32
N ILE A 49 -2.71 6.49 -1.94
CA ILE A 49 -1.38 5.86 -1.94
C ILE A 49 -0.36 6.77 -2.65
N VAL A 50 -0.68 7.34 -3.81
CA VAL A 50 0.20 8.30 -4.52
C VAL A 50 0.55 9.48 -3.61
N VAL A 51 -0.44 10.04 -2.90
CA VAL A 51 -0.20 11.14 -1.95
C VAL A 51 0.67 10.69 -0.78
N ALA A 52 0.40 9.51 -0.21
CA ALA A 52 1.19 8.95 0.88
C ALA A 52 2.66 8.76 0.49
N ASP A 53 2.89 8.14 -0.67
CA ASP A 53 4.23 7.88 -1.20
C ASP A 53 5.00 9.16 -1.53
N TYR A 54 4.33 10.21 -1.99
CA TYR A 54 4.96 11.52 -2.15
C TYR A 54 5.57 12.01 -0.83
N PHE A 55 4.82 11.95 0.27
CA PHE A 55 5.32 12.36 1.58
C PHE A 55 6.46 11.46 2.07
N LEU A 56 6.40 10.15 1.83
CA LEU A 56 7.44 9.22 2.28
C LEU A 56 8.72 9.30 1.46
N LEU A 57 8.63 9.53 0.14
CA LEU A 57 9.78 9.49 -0.76
C LEU A 57 10.50 10.82 -0.92
N PHE A 58 9.76 11.94 -0.85
CA PHE A 58 10.30 13.27 -1.21
C PHE A 58 10.28 14.29 -0.09
N THR A 59 9.66 13.98 1.05
CA THR A 59 9.59 14.91 2.17
C THR A 59 10.10 14.26 3.46
N HIS A 60 10.34 15.08 4.49
CA HIS A 60 10.63 14.59 5.84
C HIS A 60 9.37 14.45 6.71
N LEU A 61 8.20 14.58 6.09
CA LEU A 61 6.91 14.53 6.78
C LEU A 61 6.34 13.09 6.85
N TYR A 62 7.16 12.15 7.29
CA TYR A 62 6.84 10.72 7.34
C TYR A 62 5.51 10.42 8.06
N VAL A 63 5.23 11.15 9.16
CA VAL A 63 3.99 10.99 9.92
C VAL A 63 2.76 11.21 9.02
N ILE A 64 2.80 12.23 8.16
CA ILE A 64 1.69 12.53 7.24
C ILE A 64 1.51 11.37 6.24
N GLY A 65 2.60 10.86 5.66
CA GLY A 65 2.56 9.72 4.76
C GLY A 65 1.92 8.48 5.42
N ILE A 66 2.32 8.16 6.67
CA ILE A 66 1.76 7.04 7.41
C ILE A 66 0.27 7.26 7.72
N VAL A 67 -0.15 8.49 8.05
CA VAL A 67 -1.58 8.82 8.26
C VAL A 67 -2.41 8.54 7.00
N PHE A 68 -1.90 8.87 5.81
CA PHE A 68 -2.58 8.51 4.56
C PHE A 68 -2.66 6.98 4.38
N PHE A 69 -1.62 6.23 4.74
CA PHE A 69 -1.69 4.77 4.73
C PHE A 69 -2.67 4.20 5.77
N ILE A 70 -2.86 4.86 6.93
CA ILE A 70 -3.93 4.51 7.88
C ILE A 70 -5.30 4.65 7.21
N ILE A 71 -5.52 5.72 6.44
CA ILE A 71 -6.77 5.89 5.69
C ILE A 71 -6.95 4.75 4.68
N VAL A 72 -5.89 4.35 3.97
CA VAL A 72 -5.92 3.20 3.05
C VAL A 72 -6.29 1.91 3.80
N GLN A 73 -5.73 1.66 4.98
CA GLN A 73 -6.09 0.49 5.80
C GLN A 73 -7.57 0.52 6.23
N CYS A 74 -8.11 1.69 6.56
CA CYS A 74 -9.54 1.84 6.85
C CYS A 74 -10.42 1.55 5.63
N LEU A 75 -9.97 1.92 4.42
CA LEU A 75 -10.70 1.62 3.19
C LEU A 75 -10.65 0.13 2.85
N TYR A 76 -9.50 -0.52 3.02
CA TYR A 76 -9.38 -1.98 2.87
C TYR A 76 -10.29 -2.71 3.88
N HIS A 77 -10.35 -2.23 5.14
CA HIS A 77 -11.24 -2.82 6.12
C HIS A 77 -12.71 -2.74 5.70
N ARG A 78 -13.14 -1.61 5.12
CA ARG A 78 -14.52 -1.47 4.61
C ARG A 78 -14.85 -2.45 3.49
N MET A 79 -13.85 -2.89 2.71
CA MET A 79 -14.01 -3.93 1.69
C MET A 79 -14.08 -5.33 2.31
N LEU A 80 -13.40 -5.55 3.44
CA LEU A 80 -13.32 -6.84 4.13
C LEU A 80 -14.46 -7.03 5.14
N SER A 81 -14.75 -6.01 5.95
CA SER A 81 -15.61 -6.11 7.13
C SER A 81 -16.25 -4.78 7.48
N LYS A 82 -17.29 -4.85 8.31
CA LYS A 82 -17.94 -3.67 8.91
C LYS A 82 -17.74 -3.62 10.43
N SER A 83 -16.72 -4.32 10.95
CA SER A 83 -16.45 -4.38 12.40
C SER A 83 -16.00 -3.02 12.93
N LEU A 84 -16.66 -2.51 13.96
CA LEU A 84 -16.28 -1.26 14.62
C LEU A 84 -15.02 -1.42 15.50
N PHE A 85 -14.73 -2.61 16.00
CA PHE A 85 -13.54 -2.87 16.81
C PHE A 85 -12.22 -2.60 16.07
N PHE A 86 -12.26 -2.68 14.75
CA PHE A 86 -11.11 -2.34 13.91
C PHE A 86 -10.60 -0.91 14.15
N TYR A 87 -11.48 0.03 14.49
CA TYR A 87 -11.12 1.45 14.63
C TYR A 87 -10.54 1.82 16.00
N LEU A 88 -10.48 0.89 16.96
CA LEU A 88 -9.92 1.16 18.30
C LEU A 88 -8.47 1.69 18.25
N PRO A 89 -7.55 1.16 17.42
CA PRO A 89 -6.19 1.68 17.35
C PRO A 89 -6.09 3.16 16.94
N LEU A 90 -7.14 3.73 16.31
CA LEU A 90 -7.13 5.15 15.92
C LEU A 90 -7.02 6.10 17.12
N ILE A 91 -7.29 5.62 18.34
CA ILE A 91 -7.08 6.41 19.57
C ILE A 91 -5.61 6.80 19.74
N LEU A 92 -4.68 6.02 19.19
CA LEU A 92 -3.24 6.33 19.22
C LEU A 92 -2.87 7.58 18.44
N LEU A 93 -3.74 8.06 17.54
CA LEU A 93 -3.53 9.29 16.77
C LEU A 93 -3.67 10.57 17.60
N PHE A 94 -4.12 10.49 18.86
CA PHE A 94 -4.05 11.64 19.77
C PHE A 94 -2.60 12.07 20.03
N ASP A 95 -1.65 11.14 20.00
CA ASP A 95 -0.22 11.42 19.99
C ASP A 95 0.31 11.23 18.56
N LEU A 96 0.56 12.31 17.85
CA LEU A 96 1.09 12.30 16.47
C LEU A 96 2.61 12.02 16.42
N SER A 97 3.14 11.31 17.41
CA SER A 97 4.51 10.81 17.31
C SER A 97 4.62 9.73 16.25
N ILE A 98 5.80 9.62 15.63
CA ILE A 98 6.06 8.60 14.60
C ILE A 98 5.84 7.17 15.15
N TYR A 99 6.10 6.97 16.44
CA TYR A 99 5.91 5.68 17.11
C TYR A 99 4.43 5.33 17.26
N SER A 100 3.61 6.27 17.74
CA SER A 100 2.17 6.07 17.95
C SER A 100 1.44 5.87 16.64
N VAL A 101 1.76 6.69 15.62
CA VAL A 101 1.18 6.57 14.29
C VAL A 101 1.62 5.28 13.59
N GLY A 102 2.91 4.91 13.72
CA GLY A 102 3.42 3.64 13.18
C GLY A 102 2.81 2.42 13.86
N LEU A 103 2.62 2.45 15.19
CA LEU A 103 1.94 1.37 15.92
C LEU A 103 0.46 1.26 15.52
N CYS A 104 -0.23 2.40 15.40
CA CYS A 104 -1.61 2.44 14.92
C CYS A 104 -1.72 1.76 13.53
N TYR A 105 -0.86 2.15 12.59
CA TYR A 105 -0.82 1.57 11.26
C TYR A 105 -0.57 0.06 11.31
N ALA A 106 0.42 -0.39 12.08
CA ALA A 106 0.76 -1.81 12.19
C ALA A 106 -0.39 -2.67 12.75
N LEU A 107 -1.10 -2.16 13.76
CA LEU A 107 -2.28 -2.84 14.33
C LEU A 107 -3.41 -2.94 13.30
N LEU A 108 -3.73 -1.87 12.58
CA LEU A 108 -4.76 -1.86 11.55
C LEU A 108 -4.40 -2.79 10.39
N SER A 109 -3.14 -2.79 9.94
CA SER A 109 -2.64 -3.70 8.90
C SER A 109 -2.76 -5.16 9.36
N GLY A 110 -2.36 -5.48 10.60
CA GLY A 110 -2.49 -6.81 11.18
C GLY A 110 -3.93 -7.30 11.26
N PHE A 111 -4.88 -6.48 11.71
CA PHE A 111 -6.30 -6.82 11.72
C PHE A 111 -6.84 -7.10 10.31
N ASN A 112 -6.47 -6.27 9.32
CA ASN A 112 -6.91 -6.49 7.95
C ASN A 112 -6.38 -7.79 7.37
N ILE A 113 -5.11 -8.15 7.63
CA ILE A 113 -4.53 -9.42 7.18
C ILE A 113 -5.28 -10.60 7.78
N ILE A 114 -5.53 -10.60 9.10
CA ILE A 114 -6.26 -11.66 9.78
C ILE A 114 -7.67 -11.80 9.20
N ASP A 115 -8.40 -10.69 9.07
CA ASP A 115 -9.74 -10.67 8.48
C ASP A 115 -9.75 -11.20 7.04
N ALA A 116 -8.79 -10.80 6.23
CA ALA A 116 -8.68 -11.24 4.84
C ALA A 116 -8.40 -12.75 4.72
N ILE A 117 -7.51 -13.29 5.58
CA ILE A 117 -7.20 -14.72 5.64
C ILE A 117 -8.43 -15.50 6.09
N CYS A 118 -9.08 -15.09 7.19
CA CYS A 118 -10.25 -15.78 7.73
C CYS A 118 -11.40 -15.83 6.71
N LYS A 119 -11.57 -14.80 5.90
CA LYS A 119 -12.61 -14.70 4.87
C LYS A 119 -12.19 -15.24 3.51
N LYS A 120 -10.94 -15.70 3.36
CA LYS A 120 -10.35 -16.13 2.09
C LYS A 120 -10.54 -15.07 0.98
N HIS A 121 -10.42 -13.79 1.35
CA HIS A 121 -10.66 -12.68 0.45
C HIS A 121 -9.43 -12.46 -0.45
N TRP A 122 -9.63 -12.03 -1.70
CA TRP A 122 -8.53 -11.78 -2.65
C TRP A 122 -7.52 -10.73 -2.16
N LEU A 123 -7.95 -9.78 -1.33
CA LEU A 123 -7.06 -8.80 -0.69
C LEU A 123 -5.96 -9.43 0.18
N THR A 124 -6.07 -10.71 0.55
CA THR A 124 -5.04 -11.41 1.35
C THR A 124 -3.65 -11.30 0.74
N ILE A 125 -3.53 -11.46 -0.59
CA ILE A 125 -2.23 -11.39 -1.27
C ILE A 125 -1.69 -9.95 -1.25
N THR A 126 -2.52 -8.95 -1.56
CA THR A 126 -2.14 -7.54 -1.49
C THR A 126 -1.62 -7.17 -0.10
N LEU A 127 -2.39 -7.52 0.94
CA LEU A 127 -2.05 -7.19 2.33
C LEU A 127 -0.82 -7.96 2.83
N ALA A 128 -0.64 -9.23 2.42
CA ALA A 128 0.55 -10.00 2.76
C ALA A 128 1.81 -9.40 2.15
N LEU A 129 1.77 -9.00 0.87
CA LEU A 129 2.89 -8.32 0.21
C LEU A 129 3.21 -6.98 0.88
N LEU A 130 2.18 -6.19 1.25
CA LEU A 130 2.35 -4.94 1.99
C LEU A 130 2.98 -5.19 3.37
N ALA A 131 2.55 -6.22 4.10
CA ALA A 131 3.12 -6.54 5.40
C ALA A 131 4.62 -6.88 5.33
N ILE A 132 5.05 -7.58 4.28
CA ILE A 132 6.49 -7.84 4.06
C ILE A 132 7.24 -6.51 3.84
N CYS A 133 6.66 -5.58 3.09
CA CYS A 133 7.22 -4.23 2.92
C CYS A 133 7.31 -3.50 4.26
N ASP A 134 6.23 -3.53 5.04
CA ASP A 134 6.14 -2.83 6.33
C ASP A 134 7.19 -3.34 7.33
N ILE A 135 7.41 -4.65 7.35
CA ILE A 135 8.50 -5.25 8.14
C ILE A 135 9.86 -4.72 7.65
N GLY A 136 10.06 -4.63 6.33
CA GLY A 136 11.27 -4.05 5.75
C GLY A 136 11.48 -2.59 6.18
N VAL A 137 10.42 -1.76 6.12
CA VAL A 137 10.45 -0.37 6.56
C VAL A 137 10.77 -0.27 8.05
N LEU A 138 10.15 -1.12 8.88
CA LEU A 138 10.41 -1.16 10.33
C LEU A 138 11.87 -1.51 10.62
N ILE A 139 12.42 -2.52 9.96
CA ILE A 139 13.84 -2.92 10.11
C ILE A 139 14.76 -1.78 9.67
N GLN A 140 14.47 -1.14 8.55
CA GLN A 140 15.23 0.02 8.07
C GLN A 140 15.22 1.16 9.10
N PHE A 141 14.07 1.43 9.70
CA PHE A 141 13.91 2.47 10.70
C PHE A 141 14.71 2.15 11.98
N LEU A 142 14.61 0.92 12.49
CA LEU A 142 15.25 0.51 13.75
C LEU A 142 16.78 0.39 13.63
N TYR A 143 17.27 -0.18 12.54
CA TYR A 143 18.70 -0.50 12.36
C TYR A 143 19.44 0.51 11.48
N LYS A 144 18.73 1.52 10.93
CA LYS A 144 19.28 2.53 10.00
C LYS A 144 20.02 1.91 8.81
N THR A 145 19.54 0.77 8.34
CA THR A 145 20.09 0.03 7.21
C THR A 145 19.24 0.27 5.97
N ASN A 146 19.85 0.43 4.81
CA ASN A 146 19.10 0.50 3.56
C ASN A 146 18.60 -0.89 3.16
N ILE A 147 17.30 -1.06 3.05
CA ILE A 147 16.67 -2.32 2.67
C ILE A 147 16.08 -2.17 1.26
N TYR A 148 16.79 -2.71 0.27
CA TYR A 148 16.42 -2.60 -1.14
C TYR A 148 15.17 -3.41 -1.51
N PHE A 149 14.85 -4.48 -0.77
CA PHE A 149 13.77 -5.38 -1.17
C PHE A 149 12.35 -4.85 -0.87
N ILE A 150 12.17 -3.73 -0.15
CA ILE A 150 10.86 -3.16 0.15
C ILE A 150 10.03 -3.00 -1.13
N TRP A 151 10.62 -2.41 -2.16
CA TRP A 151 9.96 -2.15 -3.43
C TRP A 151 9.74 -3.40 -4.30
N VAL A 152 10.48 -4.48 -4.04
CA VAL A 152 10.29 -5.78 -4.68
C VAL A 152 8.90 -6.36 -4.35
N PHE A 153 8.36 -6.06 -3.18
CA PHE A 153 7.04 -6.52 -2.75
C PHE A 153 5.97 -5.44 -2.88
N TYR A 154 6.36 -4.17 -2.71
CA TYR A 154 5.41 -3.07 -2.70
C TYR A 154 4.73 -2.86 -4.06
N LEU A 155 5.49 -2.69 -5.14
CA LEU A 155 4.92 -2.48 -6.47
C LEU A 155 4.06 -3.67 -6.94
N PRO A 156 4.48 -4.96 -6.82
CA PRO A 156 3.62 -6.09 -7.10
C PRO A 156 2.31 -6.11 -6.29
N SER A 157 2.31 -5.63 -5.04
CA SER A 157 1.08 -5.56 -4.24
C SER A 157 0.05 -4.63 -4.87
N GLN A 158 0.48 -3.49 -5.41
CA GLN A 158 -0.40 -2.51 -6.06
C GLN A 158 -0.89 -3.01 -7.43
N ILE A 159 -0.01 -3.64 -8.21
CA ILE A 159 -0.37 -4.27 -9.48
C ILE A 159 -1.42 -5.38 -9.26
N TYR A 160 -1.20 -6.22 -8.25
CA TYR A 160 -2.16 -7.28 -7.91
C TYR A 160 -3.50 -6.71 -7.45
N TYR A 161 -3.47 -5.65 -6.61
CA TYR A 161 -4.69 -4.95 -6.19
C TYR A 161 -5.52 -4.50 -7.39
N ILE A 162 -4.91 -3.80 -8.36
CA ILE A 162 -5.59 -3.30 -9.56
C ILE A 162 -6.18 -4.46 -10.38
N LYS A 163 -5.39 -5.51 -10.59
CA LYS A 163 -5.83 -6.69 -11.34
C LYS A 163 -7.08 -7.30 -10.73
N MET A 164 -7.10 -7.47 -9.41
CA MET A 164 -8.23 -8.10 -8.73
C MET A 164 -9.46 -7.19 -8.67
N VAL A 165 -9.29 -5.88 -8.47
CA VAL A 165 -10.40 -4.92 -8.54
C VAL A 165 -10.98 -4.85 -9.95
N SER A 166 -10.15 -5.00 -10.98
CA SER A 166 -10.61 -5.05 -12.38
C SER A 166 -11.48 -6.26 -12.64
N SER A 167 -11.10 -7.45 -12.14
CA SER A 167 -11.77 -8.73 -12.44
C SER A 167 -13.00 -9.02 -11.56
N ASN A 168 -13.02 -8.62 -10.30
CA ASN A 168 -14.09 -9.01 -9.35
C ASN A 168 -15.42 -8.24 -9.49
N GLU A 169 -15.47 -7.16 -10.26
CA GLU A 169 -16.74 -6.45 -10.52
C GLU A 169 -17.45 -6.88 -11.79
N ASP A 170 -16.82 -7.70 -12.61
CA ASP A 170 -17.47 -8.25 -13.82
C ASP A 170 -18.41 -9.42 -13.49
N GLU A 171 -18.43 -9.87 -12.20
CA GLU A 171 -19.32 -10.94 -11.70
C GLU A 171 -20.59 -10.41 -10.98
N LYS A 172 -20.85 -9.08 -10.95
CA LYS A 172 -22.08 -8.48 -10.40
C LYS A 172 -22.94 -7.85 -11.49
#